data_0ce3906fdd9296b4353969739053964a
#
_entry.id   0ce3906fdd9296b4353969739053964a
#
_cell.length_a   1.000
_cell.length_b   1.000
_cell.length_c   1.000
_cell.angle_alpha   90.00
_cell.angle_beta   90.00
_cell.angle_gamma   90.00
#
_symmetry.space_group_name_H-M   'P 1'
#
loop_
_entity.id
_entity.type
_entity.pdbx_description
1 polymer ?
#
loop_
_entity_poly.entity_id
_entity_poly.type
_entity_poly.pdbx_seq_one_letter_code
_entity_poly.pdbx_strand_id
1 'polypeptide(L)'
;VASSAVVASREVFRLFLIKPSHYDDDGYVIQWVQSEIPSNTMAVLNGLALDCIERKVLGDNVDIEIIAQDETNTRIRPKNIIRAIGEGGSKGLVALVGVQSNQFPRAMDIARPLRAAGVQVCIGGFHVSGCMSMLPELPADIREAQDIGISIFAGEAEGRLDEVLKDAYNSELKPVYNYMPDLPGMEGVPTPVLATPNIKRNIGNRTSFDSGRGCPFQCSFCTIINVQGRKSRYRTADDIERVLRENLDQGVTNFFITDDNFARNRNWEAIFDRIIKFREENNADIKLIIQVDTLCHNIPNFIEKAGRAGVNRVFIGLENINPD
;
A
#
# COMPACT_ATOMS: atom_id res chain seq x y z
N VAL A 1 -34.43 42.20 4.92
CA VAL A 1 -32.97 42.12 4.89
C VAL A 1 -32.62 40.64 4.86
N ALA A 2 -32.37 40.10 3.67
CA ALA A 2 -31.94 38.71 3.53
C ALA A 2 -30.46 38.66 3.86
N SER A 3 -30.10 37.97 4.93
CA SER A 3 -28.74 37.62 5.29
C SER A 3 -28.25 36.59 4.24
N SER A 4 -27.38 37.02 3.32
CA SER A 4 -26.65 36.10 2.47
C SER A 4 -25.66 35.37 3.39
N ALA A 5 -25.95 34.09 3.72
CA ALA A 5 -24.99 33.20 4.33
C ALA A 5 -23.83 33.08 3.32
N VAL A 6 -22.69 33.64 3.64
CA VAL A 6 -21.43 33.39 2.94
C VAL A 6 -21.14 31.90 3.16
N VAL A 7 -21.35 31.10 2.13
CA VAL A 7 -20.88 29.70 2.14
C VAL A 7 -19.37 29.81 2.21
N ALA A 8 -18.80 29.55 3.38
CA ALA A 8 -17.36 29.47 3.53
C ALA A 8 -16.83 28.43 2.55
N SER A 9 -15.90 28.81 1.66
CA SER A 9 -15.24 27.89 0.75
C SER A 9 -14.52 26.84 1.58
N ARG A 10 -14.81 25.55 1.31
CA ARG A 10 -14.13 24.45 1.99
C ARG A 10 -12.64 24.47 1.63
N GLU A 11 -11.80 24.25 2.63
CA GLU A 11 -10.37 24.09 2.40
C GLU A 11 -10.10 22.76 1.71
N VAL A 12 -9.09 22.71 0.82
CA VAL A 12 -8.69 21.48 0.14
C VAL A 12 -7.31 21.05 0.64
N PHE A 13 -7.24 19.80 1.09
CA PHE A 13 -5.98 19.15 1.42
C PHE A 13 -5.69 18.05 0.40
N ARG A 14 -4.56 18.14 -0.32
CA ARG A 14 -4.20 17.17 -1.37
C ARG A 14 -3.21 16.14 -0.84
N LEU A 15 -3.65 14.88 -0.84
CA LEU A 15 -2.82 13.73 -0.50
C LEU A 15 -2.36 13.03 -1.79
N PHE A 16 -1.08 13.19 -2.11
CA PHE A 16 -0.45 12.43 -3.19
C PHE A 16 0.13 11.12 -2.62
N LEU A 17 -0.38 9.98 -3.09
CA LEU A 17 0.18 8.66 -2.84
C LEU A 17 0.98 8.24 -4.06
N ILE A 18 2.30 8.27 -3.98
CA ILE A 18 3.18 7.97 -5.11
C ILE A 18 4.01 6.74 -4.79
N LYS A 19 3.85 5.68 -5.60
CA LYS A 19 4.76 4.56 -5.60
C LYS A 19 5.87 4.86 -6.62
N PRO A 20 7.11 5.11 -6.20
CA PRO A 20 8.21 5.32 -7.13
C PRO A 20 8.56 4.03 -7.88
N SER A 21 9.07 4.17 -9.09
CA SER A 21 9.73 3.10 -9.82
C SER A 21 11.20 2.99 -9.36
N HIS A 22 12.03 2.37 -10.13
CA HIS A 22 13.47 2.27 -9.91
C HIS A 22 14.21 2.50 -11.24
N TYR A 23 15.52 2.63 -11.16
CA TYR A 23 16.37 2.77 -12.33
C TYR A 23 16.79 1.39 -12.87
N ASP A 24 16.95 1.29 -14.18
CA ASP A 24 17.65 0.19 -14.81
C ASP A 24 19.19 0.37 -14.71
N ASP A 25 19.95 -0.58 -15.27
CA ASP A 25 21.42 -0.56 -15.21
C ASP A 25 22.03 0.62 -16.00
N ASP A 26 21.29 1.20 -16.94
CA ASP A 26 21.70 2.37 -17.74
C ASP A 26 21.26 3.69 -17.09
N GLY A 27 20.56 3.66 -15.95
CA GLY A 27 20.10 4.82 -15.19
C GLY A 27 18.78 5.42 -15.67
N TYR A 28 18.01 4.72 -16.50
CA TYR A 28 16.67 5.15 -16.91
C TYR A 28 15.61 4.63 -15.92
N VAL A 29 14.59 5.46 -15.70
CA VAL A 29 13.44 5.05 -14.87
C VAL A 29 12.63 4.01 -15.61
N ILE A 30 12.45 2.83 -15.00
CA ILE A 30 11.65 1.74 -15.58
C ILE A 30 10.17 2.13 -15.56
N GLN A 31 9.56 2.19 -16.74
CA GLN A 31 8.15 2.52 -16.94
C GLN A 31 7.53 1.65 -18.05
N TRP A 32 6.29 1.26 -17.82
CA TRP A 32 5.49 0.46 -18.74
C TRP A 32 4.18 1.19 -19.07
N VAL A 33 3.54 0.84 -20.17
CA VAL A 33 2.21 1.36 -20.52
C VAL A 33 1.17 0.87 -19.51
N GLN A 34 1.31 -0.40 -19.08
CA GLN A 34 0.48 -1.02 -18.03
C GLN A 34 1.37 -1.88 -17.13
N SER A 35 1.08 -1.90 -15.84
CA SER A 35 1.75 -2.77 -14.87
C SER A 35 1.08 -4.14 -14.83
N GLU A 36 1.84 -5.20 -14.63
CA GLU A 36 1.28 -6.54 -14.41
C GLU A 36 0.83 -6.73 -12.96
N ILE A 37 1.62 -6.22 -12.01
CA ILE A 37 1.37 -6.37 -10.58
C ILE A 37 0.94 -5.02 -10.01
N PRO A 38 -0.31 -4.91 -9.52
CA PRO A 38 -0.80 -3.70 -8.85
C PRO A 38 -0.14 -3.52 -7.48
N SER A 39 0.00 -2.29 -7.04
CA SER A 39 0.57 -1.98 -5.74
C SER A 39 -0.43 -2.21 -4.60
N ASN A 40 -0.17 -3.21 -3.76
CA ASN A 40 -0.97 -3.42 -2.55
C ASN A 40 -0.84 -2.26 -1.56
N THR A 41 0.38 -1.75 -1.35
CA THR A 41 0.60 -0.60 -0.46
C THR A 41 -0.25 0.60 -0.87
N MET A 42 -0.37 0.86 -2.18
CA MET A 42 -1.21 1.95 -2.69
C MET A 42 -2.69 1.66 -2.45
N ALA A 43 -3.16 0.42 -2.65
CA ALA A 43 -4.55 0.03 -2.39
C ALA A 43 -4.90 0.17 -0.90
N VAL A 44 -4.02 -0.29 0.00
CA VAL A 44 -4.19 -0.17 1.45
C VAL A 44 -4.25 1.30 1.87
N LEU A 45 -3.26 2.11 1.47
CA LEU A 45 -3.21 3.52 1.86
C LEU A 45 -4.36 4.35 1.27
N ASN A 46 -4.80 4.03 0.05
CA ASN A 46 -5.98 4.66 -0.52
C ASN A 46 -7.25 4.31 0.28
N GLY A 47 -7.42 3.04 0.67
CA GLY A 47 -8.53 2.62 1.54
C GLY A 47 -8.51 3.30 2.91
N LEU A 48 -7.34 3.38 3.55
CA LEU A 48 -7.14 4.11 4.81
C LEU A 48 -7.43 5.61 4.67
N ALA A 49 -7.05 6.22 3.54
CA ALA A 49 -7.32 7.64 3.28
C ALA A 49 -8.82 7.91 3.04
N LEU A 50 -9.53 6.99 2.38
CA LEU A 50 -10.99 7.06 2.23
C LEU A 50 -11.70 6.97 3.58
N ASP A 51 -11.26 6.08 4.48
CA ASP A 51 -11.76 6.01 5.85
C ASP A 51 -11.48 7.32 6.62
N CYS A 52 -10.30 7.92 6.44
CA CYS A 52 -10.00 9.24 7.02
C CYS A 52 -10.93 10.34 6.50
N ILE A 53 -11.33 10.29 5.22
CA ILE A 53 -12.32 11.22 4.62
C ILE A 53 -13.69 11.00 5.28
N GLU A 54 -14.15 9.76 5.38
CA GLU A 54 -15.45 9.42 5.97
C GLU A 54 -15.54 9.88 7.42
N ARG A 55 -14.48 9.65 8.19
CA ARG A 55 -14.35 10.09 9.60
C ARG A 55 -14.05 11.58 9.75
N LYS A 56 -13.85 12.32 8.65
CA LYS A 56 -13.55 13.77 8.64
C LYS A 56 -12.39 14.15 9.55
N VAL A 57 -11.29 13.42 9.47
CA VAL A 57 -10.16 13.53 10.41
C VAL A 57 -9.50 14.92 10.45
N LEU A 58 -9.64 15.71 9.38
CA LEU A 58 -9.17 17.10 9.30
C LEU A 58 -10.24 18.14 9.61
N GLY A 59 -11.45 17.71 9.99
CA GLY A 59 -12.58 18.56 10.30
C GLY A 59 -13.60 18.66 9.17
N ASP A 60 -14.82 19.18 9.51
CA ASP A 60 -15.96 19.25 8.58
C ASP A 60 -15.76 20.19 7.40
N ASN A 61 -14.86 21.16 7.52
CA ASN A 61 -14.63 22.21 6.53
C ASN A 61 -13.45 21.90 5.58
N VAL A 62 -12.81 20.72 5.70
CA VAL A 62 -11.65 20.33 4.89
C VAL A 62 -11.99 19.13 4.02
N ASP A 63 -11.81 19.29 2.71
CA ASP A 63 -11.94 18.20 1.74
C ASP A 63 -10.56 17.60 1.46
N ILE A 64 -10.40 16.28 1.65
CA ILE A 64 -9.18 15.57 1.30
C ILE A 64 -9.32 15.03 -0.13
N GLU A 65 -8.46 15.48 -1.03
CA GLU A 65 -8.35 14.96 -2.40
C GLU A 65 -7.20 13.95 -2.48
N ILE A 66 -7.49 12.69 -2.82
CA ILE A 66 -6.49 11.64 -2.96
C ILE A 66 -6.06 11.53 -4.43
N ILE A 67 -4.75 11.64 -4.68
CA ILE A 67 -4.14 11.45 -5.99
C ILE A 67 -3.14 10.30 -5.91
N ALA A 68 -3.53 9.10 -6.37
CA ALA A 68 -2.69 7.91 -6.36
C ALA A 68 -1.98 7.73 -7.72
N GLN A 69 -0.65 7.60 -7.71
CA GLN A 69 0.18 7.47 -8.91
C GLN A 69 1.23 6.37 -8.73
N ASP A 70 1.17 5.31 -9.54
CA ASP A 70 2.23 4.30 -9.64
C ASP A 70 3.18 4.69 -10.77
N GLU A 71 4.43 5.01 -10.44
CA GLU A 71 5.41 5.44 -11.45
C GLU A 71 5.77 4.33 -12.43
N THR A 72 5.52 3.07 -12.11
CA THR A 72 5.74 1.98 -13.07
C THR A 72 4.85 2.09 -14.31
N ASN A 73 3.73 2.81 -14.24
CA ASN A 73 2.79 3.02 -15.36
C ASN A 73 2.32 4.46 -15.54
N THR A 74 2.83 5.40 -14.73
CA THR A 74 2.42 6.81 -14.74
C THR A 74 3.63 7.70 -14.55
N ARG A 75 3.92 8.58 -15.50
CA ARG A 75 5.05 9.49 -15.37
C ARG A 75 4.82 10.53 -14.28
N ILE A 76 5.69 10.54 -13.26
CA ILE A 76 5.67 11.52 -12.19
C ILE A 76 6.33 12.83 -12.66
N ARG A 77 5.62 13.94 -12.42
CA ARG A 77 6.10 15.30 -12.77
C ARG A 77 6.05 16.21 -11.54
N PRO A 78 7.15 16.37 -10.80
CA PRO A 78 7.17 17.18 -9.57
C PRO A 78 6.62 18.59 -9.74
N LYS A 79 6.88 19.25 -10.87
CA LYS A 79 6.35 20.60 -11.19
C LYS A 79 4.81 20.65 -11.19
N ASN A 80 4.15 19.59 -11.66
CA ASN A 80 2.69 19.54 -11.65
C ASN A 80 2.14 19.33 -10.22
N ILE A 81 2.83 18.55 -9.41
CA ILE A 81 2.48 18.32 -8.00
C ILE A 81 2.62 19.62 -7.21
N ILE A 82 3.76 20.32 -7.37
CA ILE A 82 4.00 21.62 -6.73
C ILE A 82 2.89 22.61 -7.08
N ARG A 83 2.53 22.70 -8.37
CA ARG A 83 1.43 23.58 -8.82
C ARG A 83 0.11 23.18 -8.16
N ALA A 84 -0.24 21.90 -8.21
CA ALA A 84 -1.50 21.40 -7.65
C ALA A 84 -1.63 21.70 -6.15
N ILE A 85 -0.56 21.49 -5.35
CA ILE A 85 -0.58 21.80 -3.92
C ILE A 85 -0.65 23.31 -3.68
N GLY A 86 -0.05 24.15 -4.55
CA GLY A 86 -0.08 25.62 -4.41
C GLY A 86 -1.37 26.28 -4.91
N GLU A 87 -2.20 25.61 -5.70
CA GLU A 87 -3.41 26.18 -6.28
C GLU A 87 -4.47 26.48 -5.21
N GLY A 88 -4.97 27.73 -5.24
CA GLY A 88 -6.03 28.18 -4.32
C GLY A 88 -5.65 28.24 -2.86
N GLY A 89 -4.34 28.26 -2.53
CA GLY A 89 -3.86 28.23 -1.14
C GLY A 89 -4.07 26.88 -0.45
N SER A 90 -4.26 25.80 -1.23
CA SER A 90 -4.44 24.46 -0.68
C SER A 90 -3.18 23.96 0.01
N LYS A 91 -3.37 23.10 1.00
CA LYS A 91 -2.29 22.36 1.69
C LYS A 91 -2.17 20.97 1.10
N GLY A 92 -1.09 20.27 1.36
CA GLY A 92 -0.96 18.91 0.91
C GLY A 92 0.27 18.17 1.44
N LEU A 93 0.23 16.87 1.23
CA LEU A 93 1.29 15.94 1.57
C LEU A 93 1.60 15.06 0.35
N VAL A 94 2.87 14.88 0.05
CA VAL A 94 3.34 13.85 -0.88
C VAL A 94 3.89 12.68 -0.07
N ALA A 95 3.20 11.56 -0.10
CA ALA A 95 3.63 10.31 0.51
C ALA A 95 4.26 9.42 -0.58
N LEU A 96 5.56 9.16 -0.49
CA LEU A 96 6.28 8.19 -1.30
C LEU A 96 6.14 6.83 -0.62
N VAL A 97 5.33 5.93 -1.22
CA VAL A 97 4.77 4.76 -0.54
C VAL A 97 5.33 3.44 -1.07
N GLY A 98 5.46 2.44 -0.19
CA GLY A 98 5.93 1.11 -0.56
C GLY A 98 7.36 1.08 -1.09
N VAL A 99 8.18 2.04 -0.67
CA VAL A 99 9.54 2.21 -1.18
C VAL A 99 10.44 1.07 -0.77
N GLN A 100 10.96 0.35 -1.75
CA GLN A 100 11.97 -0.70 -1.58
C GLN A 100 13.39 -0.12 -1.76
N SER A 101 14.42 -0.90 -1.43
CA SER A 101 15.81 -0.41 -1.45
C SER A 101 16.26 0.06 -2.83
N ASN A 102 15.88 -0.65 -3.90
CA ASN A 102 16.18 -0.24 -5.28
C ASN A 102 15.35 0.96 -5.77
N GLN A 103 14.24 1.26 -5.09
CA GLN A 103 13.38 2.41 -5.40
C GLN A 103 13.76 3.67 -4.63
N PHE A 104 14.52 3.55 -3.53
CA PHE A 104 14.84 4.68 -2.66
C PHE A 104 15.61 5.80 -3.37
N PRO A 105 16.62 5.54 -4.24
CA PRO A 105 17.27 6.60 -5.01
C PRO A 105 16.27 7.39 -5.89
N ARG A 106 15.32 6.69 -6.52
CA ARG A 106 14.29 7.33 -7.32
C ARG A 106 13.31 8.14 -6.45
N ALA A 107 12.94 7.63 -5.29
CA ALA A 107 12.13 8.36 -4.32
C ALA A 107 12.79 9.68 -3.92
N MET A 108 14.10 9.68 -3.68
CA MET A 108 14.86 10.88 -3.36
C MET A 108 14.86 11.89 -4.51
N ASP A 109 15.01 11.43 -5.77
CA ASP A 109 14.98 12.32 -6.94
C ASP A 109 13.60 12.97 -7.19
N ILE A 110 12.52 12.29 -6.79
CA ILE A 110 11.18 12.89 -6.78
C ILE A 110 11.05 13.88 -5.62
N ALA A 111 11.56 13.52 -4.45
CA ALA A 111 11.38 14.30 -3.21
C ALA A 111 12.18 15.61 -3.19
N ARG A 112 13.44 15.63 -3.66
CA ARG A 112 14.31 16.81 -3.62
C ARG A 112 13.68 18.07 -4.23
N PRO A 113 13.15 18.06 -5.46
CA PRO A 113 12.50 19.25 -6.03
C PRO A 113 11.21 19.64 -5.30
N LEU A 114 10.48 18.68 -4.71
CA LEU A 114 9.30 18.96 -3.92
C LEU A 114 9.67 19.67 -2.62
N ARG A 115 10.68 19.17 -1.90
CA ARG A 115 11.20 19.81 -0.69
C ARG A 115 11.78 21.19 -0.94
N ALA A 116 12.53 21.36 -2.04
CA ALA A 116 13.05 22.65 -2.45
C ALA A 116 11.94 23.69 -2.72
N ALA A 117 10.74 23.26 -3.10
CA ALA A 117 9.55 24.08 -3.28
C ALA A 117 8.69 24.22 -1.99
N GLY A 118 9.15 23.72 -0.85
CA GLY A 118 8.42 23.78 0.43
C GLY A 118 7.29 22.78 0.58
N VAL A 119 7.12 21.83 -0.35
CA VAL A 119 6.10 20.78 -0.25
C VAL A 119 6.47 19.79 0.84
N GLN A 120 5.51 19.40 1.68
CA GLN A 120 5.69 18.37 2.69
C GLN A 120 5.81 16.99 2.03
N VAL A 121 6.83 16.22 2.41
CA VAL A 121 7.09 14.89 1.87
C VAL A 121 7.30 13.89 3.01
N CYS A 122 6.69 12.72 2.90
CA CYS A 122 6.89 11.58 3.78
C CYS A 122 7.28 10.35 2.95
N ILE A 123 8.29 9.59 3.39
CA ILE A 123 8.72 8.34 2.74
C ILE A 123 8.47 7.17 3.68
N GLY A 124 7.78 6.14 3.19
CA GLY A 124 7.53 4.89 3.91
C GLY A 124 7.65 3.67 3.01
N GLY A 125 7.93 2.52 3.63
CA GLY A 125 8.04 1.25 2.91
C GLY A 125 9.11 0.34 3.50
N PHE A 126 9.40 -0.75 2.79
CA PHE A 126 10.28 -1.81 3.27
C PHE A 126 11.73 -1.35 3.48
N HIS A 127 12.25 -0.42 2.65
CA HIS A 127 13.60 0.10 2.84
C HIS A 127 13.75 0.76 4.22
N VAL A 128 12.89 1.73 4.50
CA VAL A 128 12.95 2.50 5.75
C VAL A 128 12.67 1.62 6.95
N SER A 129 11.60 0.83 6.89
CA SER A 129 11.19 -0.07 7.96
C SER A 129 12.25 -1.14 8.24
N GLY A 130 12.84 -1.71 7.19
CA GLY A 130 13.92 -2.69 7.31
C GLY A 130 15.20 -2.11 7.91
N CYS A 131 15.62 -0.92 7.47
CA CYS A 131 16.78 -0.25 8.03
C CYS A 131 16.58 0.06 9.53
N MET A 132 15.42 0.60 9.89
CA MET A 132 15.11 0.94 11.29
C MET A 132 14.97 -0.29 12.19
N SER A 133 14.56 -1.44 11.64
CA SER A 133 14.39 -2.69 12.38
C SER A 133 15.69 -3.49 12.54
N MET A 134 16.59 -3.45 11.55
CA MET A 134 17.70 -4.37 11.45
C MET A 134 19.08 -3.72 11.67
N LEU A 135 19.19 -2.41 11.49
CA LEU A 135 20.48 -1.73 11.60
C LEU A 135 20.60 -0.97 12.93
N PRO A 136 21.79 -0.97 13.54
CA PRO A 136 22.04 -0.23 14.79
C PRO A 136 22.01 1.28 14.57
N GLU A 137 22.32 1.75 13.35
CA GLU A 137 22.31 3.16 12.95
C GLU A 137 21.62 3.32 11.61
N LEU A 138 20.98 4.47 11.40
CA LEU A 138 20.37 4.80 10.12
C LEU A 138 21.44 4.96 9.02
N PRO A 139 21.26 4.36 7.85
CA PRO A 139 22.17 4.53 6.73
C PRO A 139 22.20 5.98 6.20
N ALA A 140 23.25 6.31 5.47
CA ALA A 140 23.53 7.68 5.02
C ALA A 140 22.41 8.26 4.14
N ASP A 141 21.78 7.43 3.30
CA ASP A 141 20.70 7.83 2.42
C ASP A 141 19.41 8.24 3.17
N ILE A 142 19.07 7.54 4.26
CA ILE A 142 17.93 7.93 5.13
C ILE A 142 18.28 9.19 5.93
N ARG A 143 19.52 9.34 6.40
CA ARG A 143 19.96 10.58 7.04
C ARG A 143 19.88 11.78 6.09
N GLU A 144 20.34 11.63 4.85
CA GLU A 144 20.19 12.66 3.81
C GLU A 144 18.73 13.05 3.61
N ALA A 145 17.81 12.09 3.57
CA ALA A 145 16.38 12.38 3.46
C ALA A 145 15.88 13.24 4.62
N GLN A 146 16.29 12.94 5.85
CA GLN A 146 15.94 13.74 7.03
C GLN A 146 16.57 15.16 6.99
N ASP A 147 17.82 15.27 6.57
CA ASP A 147 18.55 16.54 6.48
C ASP A 147 17.88 17.55 5.54
N ILE A 148 17.24 17.07 4.47
CA ILE A 148 16.44 17.93 3.57
C ILE A 148 14.97 18.08 4.00
N GLY A 149 14.63 17.61 5.20
CA GLY A 149 13.31 17.78 5.83
C GLY A 149 12.24 16.82 5.32
N ILE A 150 12.60 15.64 4.84
CA ILE A 150 11.66 14.56 4.53
C ILE A 150 11.35 13.81 5.82
N SER A 151 10.04 13.56 6.06
CA SER A 151 9.58 12.72 7.16
C SER A 151 9.73 11.24 6.79
N ILE A 152 10.15 10.44 7.76
CA ILE A 152 10.34 9.00 7.59
C ILE A 152 9.23 8.25 8.32
N PHE A 153 8.55 7.33 7.62
CA PHE A 153 7.51 6.48 8.20
C PHE A 153 7.94 5.01 8.17
N ALA A 154 8.17 4.44 9.35
CA ALA A 154 8.52 3.04 9.52
C ALA A 154 7.39 2.28 10.23
N GLY A 155 6.99 1.15 9.66
CA GLY A 155 5.88 0.32 10.13
C GLY A 155 4.67 0.32 9.20
N GLU A 156 3.52 0.02 9.76
CA GLU A 156 2.25 -0.11 9.06
C GLU A 156 1.32 1.07 9.40
N ALA A 157 0.51 1.50 8.42
CA ALA A 157 -0.23 2.75 8.50
C ALA A 157 -1.64 2.61 9.12
N GLU A 158 -2.09 1.39 9.37
CA GLU A 158 -3.40 1.10 9.97
C GLU A 158 -3.51 1.73 11.36
N GLY A 159 -4.52 2.59 11.55
CA GLY A 159 -4.72 3.37 12.77
C GLY A 159 -3.68 4.47 13.02
N ARG A 160 -2.81 4.79 12.03
CA ARG A 160 -1.73 5.78 12.16
C ARG A 160 -1.82 6.91 11.11
N LEU A 161 -2.52 6.67 9.99
CA LEU A 161 -2.58 7.63 8.89
C LEU A 161 -3.22 8.96 9.30
N ASP A 162 -4.23 8.94 10.14
CA ASP A 162 -4.90 10.15 10.62
C ASP A 162 -3.98 11.08 11.44
N GLU A 163 -3.03 10.54 12.21
CA GLU A 163 -2.00 11.33 12.88
C GLU A 163 -1.12 12.05 11.83
N VAL A 164 -0.61 11.32 10.84
CA VAL A 164 0.24 11.90 9.78
C VAL A 164 -0.49 12.97 8.98
N LEU A 165 -1.78 12.75 8.67
CA LEU A 165 -2.59 13.73 7.95
C LEU A 165 -2.83 15.00 8.77
N LYS A 166 -3.11 14.87 10.07
CA LYS A 166 -3.29 16.02 10.99
C LYS A 166 -1.99 16.83 11.12
N ASP A 167 -0.86 16.13 11.34
CA ASP A 167 0.45 16.79 11.44
C ASP A 167 0.79 17.51 10.13
N ALA A 168 0.53 16.86 8.97
CA ALA A 168 0.74 17.49 7.66
C ALA A 168 -0.18 18.70 7.42
N TYR A 169 -1.45 18.62 7.81
CA TYR A 169 -2.39 19.72 7.68
C TYR A 169 -1.96 20.94 8.52
N ASN A 170 -1.39 20.71 9.70
CA ASN A 170 -0.86 21.73 10.59
C ASN A 170 0.57 22.18 10.24
N SER A 171 1.22 21.55 9.25
CA SER A 171 2.64 21.76 8.91
C SER A 171 3.60 21.38 10.05
N GLU A 172 3.26 20.36 10.79
CA GLU A 172 3.97 19.87 11.99
C GLU A 172 4.45 18.42 11.82
N LEU A 173 4.74 18.00 10.57
CA LEU A 173 5.25 16.64 10.32
C LEU A 173 6.46 16.34 11.20
N LYS A 174 6.42 15.21 11.87
CA LYS A 174 7.56 14.72 12.66
C LYS A 174 8.67 14.24 11.73
N PRO A 175 9.95 14.40 12.10
CA PRO A 175 11.07 13.85 11.33
C PRO A 175 10.97 12.33 11.16
N VAL A 176 10.42 11.62 12.16
CA VAL A 176 10.26 10.16 12.15
C VAL A 176 8.93 9.76 12.80
N TYR A 177 8.19 8.91 12.12
CA TYR A 177 7.09 8.10 12.65
C TYR A 177 7.57 6.66 12.72
N ASN A 178 7.82 6.14 13.92
CA ASN A 178 8.31 4.77 14.10
C ASN A 178 7.28 3.92 14.83
N TYR A 179 6.57 3.08 14.08
CA TYR A 179 5.59 2.14 14.59
C TYR A 179 6.04 0.67 14.47
N MET A 180 7.33 0.43 14.21
CA MET A 180 7.88 -0.93 14.12
C MET A 180 7.69 -1.76 15.40
N PRO A 181 7.73 -1.18 16.61
CA PRO A 181 7.47 -1.95 17.84
C PRO A 181 6.01 -2.36 18.04
N ASP A 182 5.06 -1.72 17.35
CA ASP A 182 3.61 -1.89 17.54
C ASP A 182 2.93 -2.16 16.20
N LEU A 183 3.02 -3.40 15.73
CA LEU A 183 2.39 -3.84 14.49
C LEU A 183 0.88 -4.03 14.70
N PRO A 184 0.01 -3.39 13.88
CA PRO A 184 -1.44 -3.43 14.07
C PRO A 184 -2.04 -4.81 13.77
N GLY A 185 -3.20 -5.10 14.38
CA GLY A 185 -4.08 -6.16 13.91
C GLY A 185 -4.64 -5.85 12.52
N MET A 186 -5.15 -6.87 11.83
CA MET A 186 -5.71 -6.69 10.48
C MET A 186 -7.23 -6.91 10.43
N GLU A 187 -7.83 -7.33 11.54
CA GLU A 187 -9.26 -7.54 11.66
C GLU A 187 -10.01 -6.21 11.67
N GLY A 188 -11.01 -6.07 10.82
CA GLY A 188 -11.87 -4.89 10.75
C GLY A 188 -11.20 -3.62 10.22
N VAL A 189 -9.95 -3.68 9.74
CA VAL A 189 -9.29 -2.50 9.13
C VAL A 189 -9.92 -2.14 7.79
N PRO A 190 -9.83 -0.86 7.35
CA PRO A 190 -10.36 -0.41 6.07
C PRO A 190 -9.96 -1.28 4.88
N THR A 191 -10.85 -1.39 3.92
CA THR A 191 -10.69 -2.23 2.73
C THR A 191 -9.60 -1.67 1.81
N PRO A 192 -8.61 -2.49 1.38
CA PRO A 192 -7.71 -2.12 0.31
C PRO A 192 -8.47 -1.92 -1.00
N VAL A 193 -8.47 -0.70 -1.52
CA VAL A 193 -9.17 -0.35 -2.75
C VAL A 193 -8.41 0.70 -3.55
N LEU A 194 -8.38 0.56 -4.86
CA LEU A 194 -7.85 1.55 -5.79
C LEU A 194 -8.98 2.18 -6.60
N ALA A 195 -8.81 3.45 -6.95
CA ALA A 195 -9.71 4.10 -7.88
C ALA A 195 -9.64 3.45 -9.27
N THR A 196 -10.78 3.37 -9.96
CA THR A 196 -10.91 2.77 -11.30
C THR A 196 -9.85 3.23 -12.31
N PRO A 197 -9.42 4.51 -12.38
CA PRO A 197 -8.36 4.95 -13.29
C PRO A 197 -7.01 4.26 -13.02
N ASN A 198 -6.68 3.95 -11.75
CA ASN A 198 -5.48 3.23 -11.38
C ASN A 198 -5.58 1.75 -11.77
N ILE A 199 -6.75 1.13 -11.55
CA ILE A 199 -7.00 -0.28 -11.90
C ILE A 199 -6.84 -0.50 -13.40
N LYS A 200 -7.37 0.39 -14.24
CA LYS A 200 -7.27 0.32 -15.71
C LYS A 200 -5.83 0.41 -16.24
N ARG A 201 -4.89 0.88 -15.44
CA ARG A 201 -3.47 0.89 -15.77
C ARG A 201 -2.75 -0.43 -15.43
N ASN A 202 -3.46 -1.41 -14.88
CA ASN A 202 -2.95 -2.74 -14.65
C ASN A 202 -3.51 -3.71 -15.70
N ILE A 203 -2.67 -4.65 -16.14
CA ILE A 203 -3.06 -5.66 -17.12
C ILE A 203 -4.23 -6.49 -16.57
N GLY A 204 -5.29 -6.62 -17.37
CA GLY A 204 -6.50 -7.36 -16.98
C GLY A 204 -7.35 -6.70 -15.90
N ASN A 205 -7.25 -5.38 -15.70
CA ASN A 205 -7.97 -4.63 -14.68
C ASN A 205 -7.83 -5.29 -13.30
N ARG A 206 -6.59 -5.65 -12.94
CA ARG A 206 -6.29 -6.34 -11.69
C ARG A 206 -6.07 -5.34 -10.56
N THR A 207 -6.51 -5.71 -9.35
CA THR A 207 -6.11 -5.07 -8.11
C THR A 207 -5.43 -6.07 -7.17
N SER A 208 -4.96 -5.60 -6.04
CA SER A 208 -4.32 -6.43 -5.01
C SER A 208 -4.89 -6.11 -3.63
N PHE A 209 -4.83 -7.11 -2.76
CA PHE A 209 -5.07 -6.96 -1.34
C PHE A 209 -4.21 -7.95 -0.55
N ASP A 210 -3.95 -7.64 0.69
CA ASP A 210 -3.38 -8.57 1.65
C ASP A 210 -4.48 -9.23 2.48
N SER A 211 -4.45 -10.53 2.58
CA SER A 211 -5.31 -11.28 3.50
C SER A 211 -4.62 -11.54 4.83
N GLY A 212 -3.31 -11.44 4.86
CA GLY A 212 -2.49 -11.56 6.05
C GLY A 212 -1.08 -11.02 5.86
N ARG A 213 -0.40 -10.78 6.98
CA ARG A 213 1.00 -10.33 7.07
C ARG A 213 1.77 -11.12 8.09
N GLY A 214 3.09 -11.19 7.90
CA GLY A 214 3.99 -11.95 8.74
C GLY A 214 4.13 -13.40 8.31
N CYS A 215 5.32 -13.96 8.49
CA CYS A 215 5.66 -15.33 8.08
C CYS A 215 6.29 -16.09 9.25
N PRO A 216 5.85 -17.34 9.57
CA PRO A 216 6.40 -18.11 10.65
C PRO A 216 7.79 -18.70 10.37
N PHE A 217 8.22 -18.71 9.10
CA PHE A 217 9.52 -19.22 8.70
C PHE A 217 10.66 -18.29 9.12
N GLN A 218 11.87 -18.84 9.17
CA GLN A 218 13.06 -18.14 9.64
C GLN A 218 14.16 -18.11 8.57
N CYS A 219 13.78 -17.82 7.33
CA CYS A 219 14.72 -17.71 6.22
C CYS A 219 15.72 -16.59 6.51
N SER A 220 17.01 -16.90 6.55
CA SER A 220 18.08 -15.97 6.99
C SER A 220 18.22 -14.73 6.08
N PHE A 221 17.80 -14.84 4.83
CA PHE A 221 17.85 -13.76 3.82
C PHE A 221 16.58 -12.90 3.80
N CYS A 222 15.49 -13.31 4.48
CA CYS A 222 14.18 -12.70 4.33
C CYS A 222 13.99 -11.50 5.27
N THR A 223 13.66 -10.34 4.70
CA THR A 223 13.37 -9.11 5.46
C THR A 223 11.99 -9.12 6.10
N ILE A 224 11.06 -9.91 5.58
CA ILE A 224 9.64 -9.93 6.00
C ILE A 224 9.49 -10.14 7.50
N ILE A 225 10.20 -11.13 8.06
CA ILE A 225 10.11 -11.46 9.49
C ILE A 225 10.57 -10.34 10.43
N ASN A 226 11.40 -9.43 9.92
CA ASN A 226 11.90 -8.27 10.67
C ASN A 226 11.00 -7.05 10.52
N VAL A 227 10.24 -6.94 9.42
CA VAL A 227 9.36 -5.80 9.12
C VAL A 227 7.91 -6.10 9.48
N GLN A 228 7.40 -7.28 9.13
CA GLN A 228 6.00 -7.67 9.37
C GLN A 228 5.82 -8.65 10.54
N GLY A 229 6.92 -9.14 11.10
CA GLY A 229 6.92 -10.06 12.23
C GLY A 229 6.75 -11.53 11.84
N ARG A 230 6.88 -12.39 12.86
CA ARG A 230 6.83 -13.87 12.72
C ARG A 230 5.47 -14.47 13.03
N LYS A 231 4.51 -13.67 13.48
CA LYS A 231 3.14 -14.12 13.76
C LYS A 231 2.26 -13.76 12.58
N SER A 232 1.53 -14.74 12.05
CA SER A 232 0.49 -14.46 11.07
C SER A 232 -0.57 -13.56 11.72
N ARG A 233 -0.73 -12.36 11.18
CA ARG A 233 -1.84 -11.45 11.41
C ARG A 233 -2.70 -11.49 10.16
N TYR A 234 -4.00 -11.58 10.28
CA TYR A 234 -4.87 -11.84 9.13
C TYR A 234 -6.19 -11.08 9.23
N ARG A 235 -6.77 -10.86 8.07
CA ARG A 235 -8.15 -10.40 7.91
C ARG A 235 -9.11 -11.55 8.15
N THR A 236 -10.29 -11.26 8.66
CA THR A 236 -11.35 -12.25 8.77
C THR A 236 -11.91 -12.62 7.39
N ALA A 237 -12.64 -13.74 7.31
CA ALA A 237 -13.34 -14.10 6.08
C ALA A 237 -14.39 -13.04 5.68
N ASP A 238 -15.00 -12.36 6.65
CA ASP A 238 -15.94 -11.26 6.40
C ASP A 238 -15.25 -10.03 5.84
N ASP A 239 -14.02 -9.71 6.32
CA ASP A 239 -13.20 -8.65 5.74
C ASP A 239 -12.87 -8.95 4.27
N ILE A 240 -12.55 -10.20 3.94
CA ILE A 240 -12.25 -10.60 2.57
C ILE A 240 -13.50 -10.49 1.68
N GLU A 241 -14.67 -10.89 2.17
CA GLU A 241 -15.92 -10.68 1.41
C GLU A 241 -16.14 -9.20 1.11
N ARG A 242 -15.92 -8.33 2.09
CA ARG A 242 -16.04 -6.87 1.90
C ARG A 242 -15.07 -6.36 0.83
N VAL A 243 -13.79 -6.82 0.86
CA VAL A 243 -12.80 -6.51 -0.18
C VAL A 243 -13.30 -6.92 -1.57
N LEU A 244 -13.81 -8.13 -1.70
CA LEU A 244 -14.31 -8.64 -2.99
C LEU A 244 -15.51 -7.84 -3.47
N ARG A 245 -16.47 -7.54 -2.59
CA ARG A 245 -17.69 -6.81 -2.91
C ARG A 245 -17.41 -5.40 -3.40
N GLU A 246 -16.64 -4.62 -2.65
CA GLU A 246 -16.29 -3.24 -3.01
C GLU A 246 -15.51 -3.15 -4.32
N ASN A 247 -14.68 -4.16 -4.64
CA ASN A 247 -13.97 -4.20 -5.90
C ASN A 247 -14.86 -4.72 -7.04
N LEU A 248 -15.75 -5.68 -6.79
CA LEU A 248 -16.70 -6.17 -7.78
C LEU A 248 -17.66 -5.07 -8.24
N ASP A 249 -18.06 -4.16 -7.36
CA ASP A 249 -18.87 -3.00 -7.68
C ASP A 249 -18.18 -2.05 -8.69
N GLN A 250 -16.84 -2.09 -8.77
CA GLN A 250 -16.04 -1.43 -9.81
C GLN A 250 -15.79 -2.28 -11.06
N GLY A 251 -16.37 -3.48 -11.14
CA GLY A 251 -16.17 -4.45 -12.22
C GLY A 251 -14.85 -5.21 -12.16
N VAL A 252 -14.21 -5.28 -10.99
CA VAL A 252 -12.92 -5.98 -10.79
C VAL A 252 -13.15 -7.40 -10.33
N THR A 253 -12.63 -8.36 -11.09
CA THR A 253 -12.69 -9.79 -10.77
C THR A 253 -11.31 -10.46 -10.71
N ASN A 254 -10.24 -9.73 -11.04
CA ASN A 254 -8.88 -10.25 -11.02
C ASN A 254 -8.11 -9.66 -9.83
N PHE A 255 -7.61 -10.53 -8.96
CA PHE A 255 -6.94 -10.13 -7.72
C PHE A 255 -5.58 -10.80 -7.56
N PHE A 256 -4.66 -10.07 -6.95
CA PHE A 256 -3.45 -10.62 -6.40
C PHE A 256 -3.49 -10.54 -4.87
N ILE A 257 -3.54 -11.69 -4.20
CA ILE A 257 -3.39 -11.78 -2.74
C ILE A 257 -1.90 -11.72 -2.44
N THR A 258 -1.49 -10.63 -1.79
CA THR A 258 -0.07 -10.28 -1.62
C THR A 258 0.54 -10.77 -0.31
N ASP A 259 -0.10 -11.72 0.37
CA ASP A 259 0.49 -12.39 1.53
C ASP A 259 1.84 -12.98 1.12
N ASP A 260 2.87 -12.78 1.93
CA ASP A 260 4.21 -13.32 1.64
C ASP A 260 4.23 -14.85 1.55
N ASN A 261 3.29 -15.49 2.24
CA ASN A 261 3.05 -16.92 2.17
C ASN A 261 1.60 -17.23 2.57
N PHE A 262 0.71 -17.20 1.61
CA PHE A 262 -0.72 -17.43 1.85
C PHE A 262 -1.01 -18.80 2.50
N ALA A 263 -0.23 -19.84 2.14
CA ALA A 263 -0.39 -21.18 2.72
C ALA A 263 -0.09 -21.23 4.24
N ARG A 264 0.55 -20.20 4.79
CA ARG A 264 0.84 -20.06 6.23
C ARG A 264 -0.05 -19.05 6.94
N ASN A 265 -0.98 -18.42 6.23
CA ASN A 265 -2.05 -17.65 6.83
C ASN A 265 -2.95 -18.60 7.65
N ARG A 266 -3.09 -18.34 8.94
CA ARG A 266 -3.87 -19.22 9.84
C ARG A 266 -5.35 -19.30 9.48
N ASN A 267 -5.86 -18.34 8.75
CA ASN A 267 -7.24 -18.25 8.34
C ASN A 267 -7.48 -18.64 6.87
N TRP A 268 -6.47 -19.23 6.19
CA TRP A 268 -6.49 -19.51 4.76
C TRP A 268 -7.73 -20.31 4.33
N GLU A 269 -8.13 -21.30 5.13
CA GLU A 269 -9.25 -22.19 4.80
C GLU A 269 -10.58 -21.45 4.84
N ALA A 270 -10.84 -20.70 5.91
CA ALA A 270 -12.05 -19.89 6.02
C ALA A 270 -12.11 -18.79 4.95
N ILE A 271 -10.95 -18.22 4.56
CA ILE A 271 -10.85 -17.25 3.47
C ILE A 271 -11.23 -17.91 2.14
N PHE A 272 -10.67 -19.07 1.80
CA PHE A 272 -11.02 -19.76 0.57
C PHE A 272 -12.49 -20.19 0.55
N ASP A 273 -13.03 -20.73 1.65
CA ASP A 273 -14.44 -21.10 1.74
C ASP A 273 -15.35 -19.89 1.53
N ARG A 274 -15.00 -18.73 2.07
CA ARG A 274 -15.75 -17.50 1.85
C ARG A 274 -15.67 -17.02 0.40
N ILE A 275 -14.50 -17.09 -0.24
CA ILE A 275 -14.33 -16.73 -1.66
C ILE A 275 -15.13 -17.67 -2.56
N ILE A 276 -15.10 -18.99 -2.30
CA ILE A 276 -15.88 -19.99 -3.04
C ILE A 276 -17.37 -19.65 -2.95
N LYS A 277 -17.88 -19.45 -1.73
CA LYS A 277 -19.27 -19.08 -1.49
C LYS A 277 -19.63 -17.78 -2.21
N PHE A 278 -18.79 -16.76 -2.12
CA PHE A 278 -19.01 -15.46 -2.78
C PHE A 278 -19.09 -15.60 -4.30
N ARG A 279 -18.23 -16.42 -4.92
CA ARG A 279 -18.28 -16.72 -6.37
C ARG A 279 -19.58 -17.37 -6.77
N GLU A 280 -20.05 -18.36 -6.00
CA GLU A 280 -21.30 -19.09 -6.26
C GLU A 280 -22.53 -18.17 -6.12
N GLU A 281 -22.61 -17.38 -5.05
CA GLU A 281 -23.73 -16.49 -4.77
C GLU A 281 -23.85 -15.32 -5.74
N ASN A 282 -22.74 -14.81 -6.25
CA ASN A 282 -22.72 -13.65 -7.15
C ASN A 282 -22.49 -14.03 -8.63
N ASN A 283 -22.36 -15.31 -8.95
CA ASN A 283 -21.97 -15.81 -10.28
C ASN A 283 -20.72 -15.07 -10.82
N ALA A 284 -19.74 -14.80 -9.94
CA ALA A 284 -18.58 -13.99 -10.23
C ALA A 284 -17.37 -14.85 -10.65
N ASP A 285 -16.81 -14.59 -11.85
CA ASP A 285 -15.59 -15.26 -12.32
C ASP A 285 -14.34 -14.63 -11.71
N ILE A 286 -14.19 -14.79 -10.39
CA ILE A 286 -13.02 -14.29 -9.65
C ILE A 286 -11.78 -15.12 -10.02
N LYS A 287 -10.69 -14.43 -10.34
CA LYS A 287 -9.37 -15.00 -10.63
C LYS A 287 -8.36 -14.49 -9.63
N LEU A 288 -7.63 -15.41 -9.02
CA LEU A 288 -6.69 -15.12 -7.95
C LEU A 288 -5.26 -15.49 -8.36
N ILE A 289 -4.33 -14.64 -7.96
CA ILE A 289 -2.90 -14.95 -7.87
C ILE A 289 -2.54 -15.00 -6.40
N ILE A 290 -1.77 -16.00 -5.98
CA ILE A 290 -1.28 -16.15 -4.59
C ILE A 290 0.23 -16.42 -4.58
N GLN A 291 0.84 -16.24 -3.42
CA GLN A 291 2.23 -16.64 -3.14
C GLN A 291 2.24 -17.69 -2.05
N VAL A 292 3.00 -18.77 -2.26
CA VAL A 292 3.09 -19.90 -1.32
C VAL A 292 4.50 -20.49 -1.30
N ASP A 293 4.81 -21.25 -0.25
CA ASP A 293 6.00 -22.09 -0.20
C ASP A 293 5.77 -23.45 -0.90
N THR A 294 6.87 -24.16 -1.17
CA THR A 294 6.84 -25.49 -1.83
C THR A 294 6.08 -26.56 -1.03
N LEU A 295 5.95 -26.40 0.30
CA LEU A 295 5.30 -27.39 1.16
C LEU A 295 3.78 -27.21 1.24
N CYS A 296 3.20 -26.25 0.52
CA CYS A 296 1.75 -26.01 0.53
C CYS A 296 0.95 -27.25 0.10
N HIS A 297 1.52 -28.11 -0.74
CA HIS A 297 0.89 -29.36 -1.18
C HIS A 297 0.63 -30.37 -0.06
N ASN A 298 1.34 -30.27 1.06
CA ASN A 298 1.15 -31.13 2.23
C ASN A 298 -0.02 -30.66 3.13
N ILE A 299 -0.60 -29.49 2.85
CA ILE A 299 -1.74 -28.99 3.61
C ILE A 299 -3.01 -29.65 3.07
N PRO A 300 -3.79 -30.40 3.89
CA PRO A 300 -4.99 -31.06 3.44
C PRO A 300 -5.97 -30.08 2.75
N ASN A 301 -6.51 -30.48 1.61
CA ASN A 301 -7.51 -29.73 0.83
C ASN A 301 -7.05 -28.36 0.28
N PHE A 302 -5.81 -27.91 0.54
CA PHE A 302 -5.37 -26.58 0.15
C PHE A 302 -5.44 -26.39 -1.37
N ILE A 303 -4.87 -27.30 -2.14
CA ILE A 303 -4.83 -27.20 -3.61
C ILE A 303 -6.23 -27.26 -4.21
N GLU A 304 -7.09 -28.15 -3.71
CA GLU A 304 -8.47 -28.27 -4.18
C GLU A 304 -9.25 -26.97 -3.92
N LYS A 305 -9.21 -26.47 -2.68
CA LYS A 305 -9.90 -25.23 -2.30
C LYS A 305 -9.33 -24.03 -3.07
N ALA A 306 -8.02 -23.97 -3.29
CA ALA A 306 -7.39 -22.92 -4.11
C ALA A 306 -7.99 -22.89 -5.52
N GLY A 307 -8.10 -24.04 -6.19
CA GLY A 307 -8.70 -24.13 -7.51
C GLY A 307 -10.17 -23.67 -7.53
N ARG A 308 -10.97 -24.13 -6.56
CA ARG A 308 -12.39 -23.73 -6.41
C ARG A 308 -12.55 -22.25 -6.10
N ALA A 309 -11.64 -21.66 -5.29
CA ALA A 309 -11.61 -20.24 -4.99
C ALA A 309 -11.23 -19.38 -6.22
N GLY A 310 -10.71 -19.98 -7.30
CA GLY A 310 -10.35 -19.28 -8.53
C GLY A 310 -8.88 -18.94 -8.65
N VAL A 311 -8.01 -19.58 -7.87
CA VAL A 311 -6.56 -19.45 -8.03
C VAL A 311 -6.14 -20.04 -9.37
N ASN A 312 -5.60 -19.20 -10.24
CA ASN A 312 -5.17 -19.57 -11.58
C ASN A 312 -3.67 -19.32 -11.84
N ARG A 313 -3.00 -18.60 -10.93
CA ARG A 313 -1.55 -18.41 -10.92
C ARG A 313 -1.02 -18.48 -9.51
N VAL A 314 0.17 -19.04 -9.36
CA VAL A 314 0.85 -19.20 -8.09
C VAL A 314 2.31 -18.80 -8.22
N PHE A 315 2.78 -17.91 -7.35
CA PHE A 315 4.21 -17.70 -7.15
C PHE A 315 4.69 -18.66 -6.07
N ILE A 316 5.72 -19.44 -6.37
CA ILE A 316 6.31 -20.42 -5.45
C ILE A 316 7.76 -20.04 -5.21
N GLY A 317 8.13 -19.82 -3.95
CA GLY A 317 9.52 -19.66 -3.54
C GLY A 317 10.24 -21.03 -3.63
N LEU A 318 11.15 -21.16 -4.57
CA LEU A 318 12.05 -22.30 -4.70
C LEU A 318 13.46 -21.84 -4.34
N GLU A 319 13.75 -21.79 -3.05
CA GLU A 319 14.94 -21.13 -2.50
C GLU A 319 16.22 -21.96 -2.70
N ASN A 320 16.11 -23.28 -2.77
CA ASN A 320 17.21 -24.21 -2.94
C ASN A 320 16.75 -25.48 -3.65
N ILE A 321 17.56 -25.98 -4.55
CA ILE A 321 17.40 -27.28 -5.23
C ILE A 321 18.43 -28.31 -4.75
N ASN A 322 19.30 -27.96 -3.79
CA ASN A 322 20.28 -28.86 -3.26
C ASN A 322 19.57 -29.89 -2.33
N PRO A 323 19.81 -31.19 -2.49
CA PRO A 323 19.18 -32.22 -1.66
C PRO A 323 19.73 -32.29 -0.22
N ASP A 324 20.88 -31.63 0.08
CA ASP A 324 21.56 -31.65 1.39
C ASP A 324 21.13 -30.50 2.31
#